data_852c861eb3528dd264f7cd02e1cb9868
#
_entry.id   852c861eb3528dd264f7cd02e1cb9868
#
_cell.length_a   1.000
_cell.length_b   1.000
_cell.length_c   1.000
_cell.angle_alpha   90.00
_cell.angle_beta   90.00
_cell.angle_gamma   90.00
#
_symmetry.space_group_name_H-M   'P 1'
#
loop_
_entity.id
_entity.type
_entity.pdbx_description
1 polymer ?
#
loop_
_entity_poly.entity_id
_entity_poly.type
_entity_poly.pdbx_seq_one_letter_code
_entity_poly.pdbx_strand_id
1 'polypeptide(L)'
;MTAAAPSQPSQAAPDAAGGPIVFGGSGFIGTHLLRRLVASGGTQPISVDLRDPKNVVPGVDYRRADVRNLRDFAARGRISTIYNLAAVHTTPGHPDHEYYETNVLGATEVTAFARRMAVIEIVFTSSISVYGPSEETKSESSPLAPVSPYGRSKMLAESIHRAWLDESADRRLVVVRPAVIFGPGEGGNFTRMAKLLKAGMFVYPGRRDTIKACFYVEDLLDAIMFARQAPDRFVLFNGCYPDRYTLEQIVEAFRTRHFPKARTFEIPLGVVMAGAQVLRPMSLMGLGIHPERVMKLVRSTDIAPGWLETRNASTRGKIASALDRWAASSNGSFT
;
A
#
# COMPACT_ATOMS: atom_id res chain seq x y z
N MET A 1 -34.64 63.22 5.56
CA MET A 1 -33.48 62.61 4.78
C MET A 1 -32.55 61.97 5.77
N THR A 2 -32.72 60.66 5.98
CA THR A 2 -31.96 59.88 6.90
C THR A 2 -30.88 59.18 6.09
N ALA A 3 -29.61 59.49 6.36
CA ALA A 3 -28.45 58.90 5.69
C ALA A 3 -28.24 57.44 6.17
N ALA A 4 -28.18 56.50 5.24
CA ALA A 4 -27.83 55.10 5.50
C ALA A 4 -26.33 54.98 5.82
N ALA A 5 -26.01 54.27 6.91
CA ALA A 5 -24.64 53.96 7.29
C ALA A 5 -24.04 52.93 6.32
N PRO A 6 -22.71 53.01 6.01
CA PRO A 6 -22.05 52.06 5.13
C PRO A 6 -21.95 50.69 5.82
N SER A 7 -22.37 49.65 5.11
CA SER A 7 -22.21 48.25 5.49
C SER A 7 -20.72 47.91 5.61
N GLN A 8 -20.27 47.41 6.77
CA GLN A 8 -18.92 46.87 6.99
C GLN A 8 -18.72 45.63 6.14
N PRO A 9 -17.50 45.43 5.54
CA PRO A 9 -17.20 44.21 4.84
C PRO A 9 -17.15 43.04 5.84
N SER A 10 -17.88 41.97 5.50
CA SER A 10 -17.88 40.72 6.23
C SER A 10 -16.44 40.23 6.42
N GLN A 11 -16.00 40.13 7.67
CA GLN A 11 -14.74 39.47 8.02
C GLN A 11 -14.84 38.02 7.55
N ALA A 12 -14.00 37.63 6.57
CA ALA A 12 -13.83 36.25 6.19
C ALA A 12 -13.42 35.43 7.42
N ALA A 13 -14.17 34.36 7.67
CA ALA A 13 -13.83 33.41 8.75
C ALA A 13 -12.37 32.95 8.62
N PRO A 14 -11.65 32.75 9.75
CA PRO A 14 -10.26 32.30 9.69
C PRO A 14 -10.17 31.02 8.86
N ASP A 15 -9.17 30.96 7.97
CA ASP A 15 -8.87 29.86 7.07
C ASP A 15 -9.03 28.51 7.78
N ALA A 16 -10.11 27.80 7.49
CA ALA A 16 -10.34 26.48 8.02
C ALA A 16 -9.18 25.59 7.57
N ALA A 17 -8.45 24.99 8.52
CA ALA A 17 -7.36 24.09 8.24
C ALA A 17 -7.82 23.04 7.22
N GLY A 18 -7.10 22.93 6.07
CA GLY A 18 -7.48 22.02 5.00
C GLY A 18 -7.50 20.56 5.45
N GLY A 19 -8.46 19.77 4.94
CA GLY A 19 -8.57 18.34 5.24
C GLY A 19 -7.72 17.47 4.31
N PRO A 20 -7.32 16.25 4.74
CA PRO A 20 -6.67 15.30 3.87
C PRO A 20 -7.67 14.63 2.92
N ILE A 21 -7.19 14.30 1.70
CA ILE A 21 -7.94 13.48 0.74
C ILE A 21 -7.19 12.20 0.44
N VAL A 22 -7.90 11.07 0.41
CA VAL A 22 -7.35 9.72 0.18
C VAL A 22 -7.98 9.13 -1.07
N PHE A 23 -7.24 9.08 -2.17
CA PHE A 23 -7.61 8.33 -3.36
C PHE A 23 -7.28 6.85 -3.13
N GLY A 24 -8.25 5.96 -3.35
CA GLY A 24 -8.16 4.54 -2.98
C GLY A 24 -8.49 4.27 -1.50
N GLY A 25 -9.28 5.15 -0.88
CA GLY A 25 -9.60 5.08 0.55
C GLY A 25 -10.44 3.88 0.96
N SER A 26 -11.23 3.29 0.05
CA SER A 26 -12.00 2.06 0.31
C SER A 26 -11.16 0.77 0.27
N GLY A 27 -9.88 0.87 -0.10
CA GLY A 27 -8.93 -0.24 -0.12
C GLY A 27 -8.43 -0.63 1.27
N PHE A 28 -7.62 -1.70 1.34
CA PHE A 28 -7.05 -2.22 2.60
C PHE A 28 -6.25 -1.15 3.36
N ILE A 29 -5.17 -0.62 2.78
CA ILE A 29 -4.32 0.40 3.42
C ILE A 29 -5.13 1.70 3.65
N GLY A 30 -5.98 2.07 2.68
CA GLY A 30 -6.82 3.27 2.76
C GLY A 30 -7.76 3.26 3.96
N THR A 31 -8.41 2.15 4.24
CA THR A 31 -9.30 2.00 5.41
C THR A 31 -8.55 2.20 6.74
N HIS A 32 -7.36 1.63 6.88
CA HIS A 32 -6.50 1.82 8.06
C HIS A 32 -6.03 3.28 8.19
N LEU A 33 -5.60 3.88 7.06
CA LEU A 33 -5.20 5.29 7.03
C LEU A 33 -6.35 6.21 7.45
N LEU A 34 -7.56 6.00 6.93
CA LEU A 34 -8.73 6.80 7.27
C LEU A 34 -9.08 6.71 8.76
N ARG A 35 -9.01 5.51 9.36
CA ARG A 35 -9.18 5.35 10.82
C ARG A 35 -8.17 6.17 11.60
N ARG A 36 -6.91 6.14 11.19
CA ARG A 36 -5.83 6.91 11.82
C ARG A 36 -6.05 8.41 11.68
N LEU A 37 -6.41 8.90 10.50
CA LEU A 37 -6.69 10.30 10.25
C LEU A 37 -7.86 10.82 11.09
N VAL A 38 -8.93 10.06 11.22
CA VAL A 38 -10.06 10.40 12.10
C VAL A 38 -9.62 10.41 13.57
N ALA A 39 -8.87 9.38 14.01
CA ALA A 39 -8.40 9.26 15.39
C ALA A 39 -7.43 10.39 15.80
N SER A 40 -6.73 11.01 14.84
CA SER A 40 -5.86 12.16 15.11
C SER A 40 -6.60 13.47 15.44
N GLY A 41 -7.92 13.50 15.31
CA GLY A 41 -8.76 14.65 15.71
C GLY A 41 -8.65 15.90 14.80
N GLY A 42 -8.08 15.74 13.60
CA GLY A 42 -7.96 16.83 12.62
C GLY A 42 -9.24 17.07 11.81
N THR A 43 -9.09 17.82 10.72
CA THR A 43 -10.17 18.07 9.76
C THR A 43 -10.64 16.73 9.13
N GLN A 44 -11.96 16.62 8.93
CA GLN A 44 -12.59 15.45 8.35
C GLN A 44 -11.90 15.00 7.06
N PRO A 45 -11.40 13.73 6.99
CA PRO A 45 -10.77 13.20 5.79
C PRO A 45 -11.84 12.90 4.71
N ILE A 46 -11.45 13.13 3.45
CA ILE A 46 -12.24 12.76 2.27
C ILE A 46 -11.68 11.46 1.71
N SER A 47 -12.52 10.45 1.55
CA SER A 47 -12.19 9.20 0.86
C SER A 47 -12.74 9.23 -0.56
N VAL A 48 -11.89 9.00 -1.55
CA VAL A 48 -12.31 8.93 -2.97
C VAL A 48 -11.94 7.56 -3.52
N ASP A 49 -12.94 6.81 -3.96
CA ASP A 49 -12.74 5.49 -4.55
C ASP A 49 -13.80 5.21 -5.63
N LEU A 50 -13.50 4.28 -6.52
CA LEU A 50 -14.45 3.77 -7.51
C LEU A 50 -15.48 2.83 -6.86
N ARG A 51 -15.13 2.20 -5.74
CA ARG A 51 -15.94 1.24 -5.00
C ARG A 51 -16.36 1.80 -3.65
N ASP A 52 -17.54 1.39 -3.21
CA ASP A 52 -18.01 1.70 -1.86
C ASP A 52 -17.12 1.01 -0.81
N PRO A 53 -16.95 1.59 0.38
CA PRO A 53 -16.14 1.00 1.43
C PRO A 53 -16.80 -0.28 1.97
N LYS A 54 -16.02 -1.36 2.09
CA LYS A 54 -16.48 -2.59 2.77
C LYS A 54 -16.69 -2.35 4.27
N ASN A 55 -15.85 -1.49 4.86
CA ASN A 55 -15.90 -1.12 6.26
C ASN A 55 -15.93 0.41 6.35
N VAL A 56 -17.09 0.97 6.63
CA VAL A 56 -17.28 2.42 6.80
C VAL A 56 -16.57 2.87 8.08
N VAL A 57 -15.76 3.91 7.98
CA VAL A 57 -15.12 4.58 9.10
C VAL A 57 -15.94 5.82 9.44
N PRO A 58 -16.57 5.89 10.64
CA PRO A 58 -17.31 7.08 11.03
C PRO A 58 -16.42 8.34 11.01
N GLY A 59 -16.96 9.48 10.60
CA GLY A 59 -16.22 10.74 10.51
C GLY A 59 -15.47 10.93 9.19
N VAL A 60 -15.64 10.05 8.20
CA VAL A 60 -15.05 10.17 6.85
C VAL A 60 -16.13 10.65 5.86
N ASP A 61 -15.77 11.58 4.98
CA ASP A 61 -16.60 11.98 3.83
C ASP A 61 -16.27 11.07 2.64
N TYR A 62 -17.16 10.12 2.34
CA TYR A 62 -16.97 9.17 1.23
C TYR A 62 -17.53 9.73 -0.07
N ARG A 63 -16.67 9.80 -1.08
CA ARG A 63 -17.01 10.27 -2.43
C ARG A 63 -16.67 9.19 -3.45
N ARG A 64 -17.61 8.92 -4.35
CA ARG A 64 -17.38 7.98 -5.46
C ARG A 64 -16.85 8.75 -6.66
N ALA A 65 -15.63 8.42 -7.10
CA ALA A 65 -15.05 8.94 -8.34
C ALA A 65 -14.00 7.97 -8.89
N ASP A 66 -13.77 8.07 -10.19
CA ASP A 66 -12.72 7.33 -10.88
C ASP A 66 -11.45 8.17 -10.95
N VAL A 67 -10.36 7.66 -10.35
CA VAL A 67 -9.08 8.35 -10.36
C VAL A 67 -8.52 8.60 -11.77
N ARG A 68 -9.01 7.88 -12.78
CA ARG A 68 -8.65 8.06 -14.18
C ARG A 68 -9.29 9.30 -14.83
N ASN A 69 -10.28 9.89 -14.18
CA ASN A 69 -10.95 11.10 -14.63
C ASN A 69 -11.42 11.94 -13.43
N LEU A 70 -10.60 12.90 -13.05
CA LEU A 70 -10.88 13.83 -11.94
C LEU A 70 -11.20 15.25 -12.42
N ARG A 71 -11.39 15.47 -13.74
CA ARG A 71 -11.58 16.82 -14.31
C ARG A 71 -12.72 17.58 -13.64
N ASP A 72 -13.87 16.93 -13.48
CA ASP A 72 -15.06 17.50 -12.88
C ASP A 72 -15.20 17.21 -11.38
N PHE A 73 -14.23 16.48 -10.81
CA PHE A 73 -14.22 16.18 -9.38
C PHE A 73 -13.82 17.42 -8.60
N ALA A 74 -14.73 17.89 -7.74
CA ALA A 74 -14.51 19.00 -6.83
C ALA A 74 -14.57 18.55 -5.37
N ALA A 75 -13.52 18.83 -4.62
CA ALA A 75 -13.53 18.72 -3.18
C ALA A 75 -14.00 20.06 -2.56
N ARG A 76 -14.81 20.00 -1.51
CA ARG A 76 -15.19 21.20 -0.75
C ARG A 76 -14.10 21.59 0.22
N GLY A 77 -13.76 22.87 0.26
CA GLY A 77 -12.76 23.42 1.15
C GLY A 77 -11.32 23.20 0.67
N ARG A 78 -10.37 23.62 1.50
CA ARG A 78 -8.94 23.49 1.25
C ARG A 78 -8.49 22.03 1.47
N ILE A 79 -7.64 21.52 0.61
CA ILE A 79 -6.99 20.22 0.77
C ILE A 79 -5.57 20.42 1.32
N SER A 80 -5.28 19.81 2.47
CA SER A 80 -3.95 19.91 3.09
C SER A 80 -2.96 18.92 2.50
N THR A 81 -3.41 17.67 2.27
CA THR A 81 -2.55 16.56 1.85
C THR A 81 -3.34 15.61 0.96
N ILE A 82 -2.73 15.15 -0.11
CA ILE A 82 -3.24 14.06 -0.92
C ILE A 82 -2.51 12.78 -0.54
N TYR A 83 -3.26 11.72 -0.20
CA TYR A 83 -2.76 10.35 -0.15
C TYR A 83 -3.22 9.61 -1.40
N ASN A 84 -2.31 9.32 -2.31
CA ASN A 84 -2.61 8.56 -3.52
C ASN A 84 -2.29 7.08 -3.31
N LEU A 85 -3.30 6.31 -2.91
CA LEU A 85 -3.27 4.86 -2.72
C LEU A 85 -4.00 4.11 -3.84
N ALA A 86 -4.67 4.84 -4.75
CA ALA A 86 -5.44 4.23 -5.84
C ALA A 86 -4.52 3.45 -6.78
N ALA A 87 -4.84 2.18 -7.00
CA ALA A 87 -4.08 1.33 -7.89
C ALA A 87 -4.82 0.04 -8.30
N VAL A 88 -4.56 -0.43 -9.50
CA VAL A 88 -4.67 -1.84 -9.85
C VAL A 88 -3.35 -2.51 -9.46
N HIS A 89 -3.39 -3.52 -8.56
CA HIS A 89 -2.17 -4.12 -7.98
C HIS A 89 -2.12 -5.65 -8.03
N THR A 90 -3.27 -6.33 -8.20
CA THR A 90 -3.31 -7.80 -8.24
C THR A 90 -2.65 -8.32 -9.52
N THR A 91 -1.57 -9.10 -9.38
CA THR A 91 -0.79 -9.62 -10.51
C THR A 91 -0.52 -11.14 -10.32
N PRO A 92 -0.84 -12.00 -11.29
CA PRO A 92 -1.72 -11.76 -12.42
C PRO A 92 -3.17 -11.57 -11.97
N GLY A 93 -3.99 -10.92 -12.77
CA GLY A 93 -5.42 -10.74 -12.44
C GLY A 93 -6.12 -9.67 -13.26
N HIS A 94 -5.37 -8.87 -14.01
CA HIS A 94 -5.90 -7.83 -14.88
C HIS A 94 -5.18 -7.83 -16.22
N PRO A 95 -5.82 -7.39 -17.31
CA PRO A 95 -5.16 -7.08 -18.57
C PRO A 95 -4.08 -6.00 -18.36
N ASP A 96 -3.01 -6.06 -19.15
CA ASP A 96 -1.84 -5.18 -18.97
C ASP A 96 -2.20 -3.70 -19.03
N HIS A 97 -3.13 -3.30 -19.91
CA HIS A 97 -3.52 -1.89 -20.07
C HIS A 97 -4.18 -1.29 -18.83
N GLU A 98 -4.93 -2.08 -18.03
CA GLU A 98 -5.60 -1.58 -16.83
C GLU A 98 -4.61 -1.07 -15.76
N TYR A 99 -3.40 -1.66 -15.69
CA TYR A 99 -2.35 -1.15 -14.80
C TYR A 99 -1.89 0.25 -15.22
N TYR A 100 -1.77 0.50 -16.52
CA TYR A 100 -1.35 1.82 -17.00
C TYR A 100 -2.48 2.83 -16.90
N GLU A 101 -3.70 2.47 -17.28
CA GLU A 101 -4.86 3.34 -17.17
C GLU A 101 -5.09 3.79 -15.72
N THR A 102 -5.07 2.88 -14.76
CA THR A 102 -5.34 3.25 -13.37
C THR A 102 -4.13 3.88 -12.70
N ASN A 103 -2.93 3.30 -12.85
CA ASN A 103 -1.78 3.75 -12.07
C ASN A 103 -1.07 4.96 -12.71
N VAL A 104 -0.99 5.04 -14.06
CA VAL A 104 -0.29 6.12 -14.75
C VAL A 104 -1.23 7.27 -15.05
N LEU A 105 -2.36 7.02 -15.74
CA LEU A 105 -3.34 8.08 -15.99
C LEU A 105 -3.91 8.59 -14.66
N GLY A 106 -4.18 7.72 -13.68
CA GLY A 106 -4.60 8.12 -12.34
C GLY A 106 -3.57 9.03 -11.65
N ALA A 107 -2.26 8.75 -11.77
CA ALA A 107 -1.23 9.64 -11.24
C ALA A 107 -1.25 11.02 -11.92
N THR A 108 -1.46 11.05 -13.24
CA THR A 108 -1.60 12.30 -14.02
C THR A 108 -2.81 13.12 -13.55
N GLU A 109 -3.96 12.50 -13.39
CA GLU A 109 -5.19 13.15 -12.94
C GLU A 109 -5.08 13.63 -11.48
N VAL A 110 -4.47 12.84 -10.59
CA VAL A 110 -4.24 13.23 -9.19
C VAL A 110 -3.29 14.44 -9.11
N THR A 111 -2.21 14.48 -9.91
CA THR A 111 -1.30 15.64 -9.93
C THR A 111 -1.95 16.85 -10.58
N ALA A 112 -2.81 16.69 -11.59
CA ALA A 112 -3.61 17.76 -12.16
C ALA A 112 -4.62 18.30 -11.13
N PHE A 113 -5.28 17.43 -10.38
CA PHE A 113 -6.15 17.80 -9.26
C PHE A 113 -5.37 18.55 -8.17
N ALA A 114 -4.17 18.11 -7.82
CA ALA A 114 -3.31 18.79 -6.85
C ALA A 114 -2.97 20.23 -7.27
N ARG A 115 -2.67 20.45 -8.57
CA ARG A 115 -2.46 21.79 -9.12
C ARG A 115 -3.69 22.66 -9.00
N ARG A 116 -4.86 22.13 -9.39
CA ARG A 116 -6.15 22.84 -9.39
C ARG A 116 -6.59 23.25 -8.00
N MET A 117 -6.30 22.42 -6.99
CA MET A 117 -6.64 22.65 -5.58
C MET A 117 -5.52 23.32 -4.78
N ALA A 118 -4.42 23.73 -5.43
CA ALA A 118 -3.24 24.33 -4.79
C ALA A 118 -2.69 23.47 -3.64
N VAL A 119 -2.72 22.14 -3.78
CA VAL A 119 -2.18 21.20 -2.78
C VAL A 119 -0.66 21.22 -2.84
N ILE A 120 -0.02 21.27 -1.67
CA ILE A 120 1.44 21.34 -1.56
C ILE A 120 2.07 20.03 -1.08
N GLU A 121 1.29 19.06 -0.60
CA GLU A 121 1.83 17.77 -0.13
C GLU A 121 1.10 16.58 -0.78
N ILE A 122 1.88 15.67 -1.37
CA ILE A 122 1.40 14.36 -1.84
C ILE A 122 2.18 13.25 -1.14
N VAL A 123 1.46 12.24 -0.63
CA VAL A 123 1.98 10.93 -0.21
C VAL A 123 1.54 9.91 -1.24
N PHE A 124 2.48 9.31 -1.94
CA PHE A 124 2.22 8.33 -2.99
C PHE A 124 2.69 6.93 -2.59
N THR A 125 1.80 5.94 -2.69
CA THR A 125 2.18 4.54 -2.54
C THR A 125 2.60 3.95 -3.89
N SER A 126 3.89 3.73 -4.04
CA SER A 126 4.51 2.96 -5.12
C SER A 126 4.49 1.46 -4.79
N SER A 127 5.55 0.73 -5.06
CA SER A 127 5.73 -0.69 -4.73
C SER A 127 7.18 -1.11 -4.86
N ILE A 128 7.64 -2.10 -4.07
CA ILE A 128 8.92 -2.78 -4.31
C ILE A 128 8.99 -3.49 -5.66
N SER A 129 7.86 -3.70 -6.34
CA SER A 129 7.81 -4.28 -7.70
C SER A 129 8.54 -3.44 -8.75
N VAL A 130 8.88 -2.19 -8.46
CA VAL A 130 9.70 -1.32 -9.31
C VAL A 130 11.15 -1.80 -9.43
N TYR A 131 11.65 -2.56 -8.45
CA TYR A 131 13.00 -3.15 -8.48
C TYR A 131 13.08 -4.42 -9.35
N GLY A 132 11.93 -5.07 -9.61
CA GLY A 132 11.90 -6.42 -10.17
C GLY A 132 12.31 -7.49 -9.14
N PRO A 133 12.24 -8.78 -9.50
CA PRO A 133 12.69 -9.88 -8.66
C PRO A 133 14.22 -9.91 -8.59
N SER A 134 14.79 -10.11 -7.40
CA SER A 134 16.23 -10.20 -7.20
C SER A 134 16.53 -11.06 -5.96
N GLU A 135 17.61 -11.85 -6.05
CA GLU A 135 18.21 -12.53 -4.89
C GLU A 135 19.22 -11.60 -4.17
N GLU A 136 19.61 -10.50 -4.81
CA GLU A 136 20.43 -9.46 -4.17
C GLU A 136 19.56 -8.46 -3.41
N THR A 137 20.07 -7.94 -2.30
CA THR A 137 19.41 -6.90 -1.52
C THR A 137 19.25 -5.61 -2.33
N LYS A 138 18.04 -5.11 -2.43
CA LYS A 138 17.72 -3.81 -3.04
C LYS A 138 17.37 -2.79 -1.95
N SER A 139 17.81 -1.55 -2.17
CA SER A 139 17.50 -0.39 -1.31
C SER A 139 16.94 0.75 -2.15
N GLU A 140 16.65 1.88 -1.54
CA GLU A 140 16.11 3.06 -2.24
C GLU A 140 17.06 3.60 -3.32
N SER A 141 18.36 3.36 -3.20
CA SER A 141 19.38 3.75 -4.19
C SER A 141 19.58 2.75 -5.32
N SER A 142 18.97 1.55 -5.23
CA SER A 142 19.12 0.51 -6.25
C SER A 142 18.43 0.89 -7.56
N PRO A 143 18.99 0.50 -8.72
CA PRO A 143 18.36 0.72 -10.02
C PRO A 143 16.97 0.08 -10.10
N LEU A 144 16.06 0.77 -10.79
CA LEU A 144 14.72 0.26 -11.07
C LEU A 144 14.76 -0.65 -12.31
N ALA A 145 14.24 -1.87 -12.18
CA ALA A 145 14.21 -2.88 -13.23
C ALA A 145 12.89 -3.68 -13.22
N PRO A 146 11.72 -3.02 -13.33
CA PRO A 146 10.44 -3.69 -13.23
C PRO A 146 10.20 -4.63 -14.41
N VAL A 147 9.79 -5.87 -14.11
CA VAL A 147 9.49 -6.89 -15.13
C VAL A 147 7.99 -7.06 -15.39
N SER A 148 7.14 -6.63 -14.47
CA SER A 148 5.68 -6.74 -14.60
C SER A 148 5.04 -5.42 -15.06
N PRO A 149 3.88 -5.46 -15.75
CA PRO A 149 3.11 -4.25 -16.08
C PRO A 149 2.79 -3.40 -14.86
N TYR A 150 2.46 -4.05 -13.73
CA TYR A 150 2.27 -3.37 -12.45
C TYR A 150 3.52 -2.61 -11.99
N GLY A 151 4.69 -3.27 -11.95
CA GLY A 151 5.94 -2.60 -11.54
C GLY A 151 6.30 -1.44 -12.46
N ARG A 152 6.14 -1.62 -13.79
CA ARG A 152 6.37 -0.57 -14.78
C ARG A 152 5.43 0.62 -14.60
N SER A 153 4.13 0.35 -14.38
CA SER A 153 3.15 1.42 -14.17
C SER A 153 3.41 2.21 -12.89
N LYS A 154 3.87 1.54 -11.80
CA LYS A 154 4.26 2.23 -10.56
C LYS A 154 5.52 3.08 -10.74
N MET A 155 6.53 2.59 -11.47
CA MET A 155 7.73 3.35 -11.80
C MET A 155 7.39 4.63 -12.59
N LEU A 156 6.52 4.53 -13.60
CA LEU A 156 6.05 5.69 -14.36
C LEU A 156 5.25 6.67 -13.49
N ALA A 157 4.41 6.16 -12.59
CA ALA A 157 3.67 7.00 -11.66
C ALA A 157 4.60 7.74 -10.68
N GLU A 158 5.70 7.13 -10.20
CA GLU A 158 6.72 7.84 -9.42
C GLU A 158 7.27 9.05 -10.20
N SER A 159 7.60 8.86 -11.49
CA SER A 159 8.13 9.94 -12.35
C SER A 159 7.13 11.09 -12.52
N ILE A 160 5.82 10.78 -12.65
CA ILE A 160 4.77 11.81 -12.75
C ILE A 160 4.65 12.62 -11.45
N HIS A 161 4.65 11.95 -10.28
CA HIS A 161 4.61 12.65 -9.00
C HIS A 161 5.89 13.46 -8.76
N ARG A 162 7.04 12.97 -9.22
CA ARG A 162 8.31 13.70 -9.14
C ARG A 162 8.30 14.95 -10.01
N ALA A 163 7.79 14.86 -11.24
CA ALA A 163 7.62 16.03 -12.10
C ALA A 163 6.71 17.09 -11.45
N TRP A 164 5.61 16.66 -10.79
CA TRP A 164 4.76 17.58 -10.02
C TRP A 164 5.53 18.26 -8.88
N LEU A 165 6.35 17.53 -8.14
CA LEU A 165 7.19 18.11 -7.07
C LEU A 165 8.12 19.21 -7.61
N ASP A 166 8.74 18.96 -8.76
CA ASP A 166 9.79 19.82 -9.32
C ASP A 166 9.24 21.14 -9.92
N GLU A 167 7.92 21.27 -10.08
CA GLU A 167 7.26 22.49 -10.56
C GLU A 167 7.25 23.65 -9.53
N SER A 168 7.41 23.38 -8.22
CA SER A 168 7.43 24.42 -7.18
C SER A 168 8.25 24.01 -5.97
N ALA A 169 9.02 24.97 -5.43
CA ALA A 169 9.83 24.77 -4.23
C ALA A 169 9.00 24.48 -2.97
N ASP A 170 7.75 24.97 -2.91
CA ASP A 170 6.86 24.81 -1.78
C ASP A 170 6.22 23.41 -1.71
N ARG A 171 6.33 22.62 -2.78
CA ARG A 171 5.76 21.28 -2.84
C ARG A 171 6.59 20.25 -2.10
N ARG A 172 5.88 19.27 -1.57
CA ARG A 172 6.45 18.14 -0.85
C ARG A 172 5.89 16.82 -1.39
N LEU A 173 6.76 15.83 -1.52
CA LEU A 173 6.40 14.49 -1.99
C LEU A 173 7.02 13.42 -1.09
N VAL A 174 6.17 12.55 -0.55
CA VAL A 174 6.59 11.32 0.10
C VAL A 174 6.23 10.15 -0.81
N VAL A 175 7.21 9.39 -1.26
CA VAL A 175 7.02 8.15 -2.01
C VAL A 175 7.36 6.97 -1.09
N VAL A 176 6.42 6.11 -0.85
CA VAL A 176 6.69 4.83 -0.19
C VAL A 176 6.64 3.70 -1.22
N ARG A 177 7.62 2.78 -1.17
CA ARG A 177 7.64 1.52 -1.91
C ARG A 177 7.30 0.38 -0.96
N PRO A 178 6.00 0.09 -0.73
CA PRO A 178 5.60 -0.97 0.18
C PRO A 178 6.05 -2.33 -0.33
N ALA A 179 6.52 -3.17 0.60
CA ALA A 179 6.67 -4.61 0.43
C ALA A 179 5.30 -5.32 0.50
N VAL A 180 5.26 -6.58 0.89
CA VAL A 180 3.99 -7.28 1.15
C VAL A 180 3.39 -6.72 2.44
N ILE A 181 2.34 -5.92 2.32
CA ILE A 181 1.65 -5.36 3.49
C ILE A 181 0.62 -6.38 3.99
N PHE A 182 0.64 -6.65 5.30
CA PHE A 182 -0.28 -7.60 5.93
C PHE A 182 -0.97 -6.98 7.15
N GLY A 183 -2.09 -7.58 7.54
CA GLY A 183 -2.91 -7.13 8.66
C GLY A 183 -4.40 -7.33 8.43
N PRO A 184 -5.27 -6.83 9.34
CA PRO A 184 -6.72 -7.01 9.27
C PRO A 184 -7.31 -6.47 7.96
N GLY A 185 -8.02 -7.33 7.20
CA GLY A 185 -8.62 -6.96 5.92
C GLY A 185 -7.72 -7.11 4.69
N GLU A 186 -6.49 -7.67 4.84
CA GLU A 186 -5.53 -7.82 3.74
C GLU A 186 -6.05 -8.73 2.60
N GLY A 187 -6.67 -9.87 2.93
CA GLY A 187 -7.23 -10.82 1.96
C GLY A 187 -6.22 -11.46 0.98
N GLY A 188 -4.92 -11.25 1.17
CA GLY A 188 -3.85 -11.64 0.26
C GLY A 188 -3.01 -12.83 0.74
N ASN A 189 -1.68 -12.70 0.67
CA ASN A 189 -0.75 -13.81 0.88
C ASN A 189 -0.69 -14.28 2.34
N PHE A 190 -0.67 -13.34 3.28
CA PHE A 190 -0.61 -13.68 4.71
C PHE A 190 -1.93 -14.27 5.20
N THR A 191 -3.07 -13.73 4.76
CA THR A 191 -4.40 -14.32 5.04
C THR A 191 -4.51 -15.76 4.50
N ARG A 192 -4.00 -16.02 3.29
CA ARG A 192 -3.99 -17.39 2.72
C ARG A 192 -3.08 -18.31 3.50
N MET A 193 -1.90 -17.85 3.91
CA MET A 193 -0.97 -18.59 4.75
C MET A 193 -1.62 -18.97 6.09
N ALA A 194 -2.25 -18.01 6.75
CA ALA A 194 -2.99 -18.26 8.00
C ALA A 194 -4.10 -19.29 7.82
N LYS A 195 -4.87 -19.21 6.71
CA LYS A 195 -5.92 -20.20 6.39
C LYS A 195 -5.37 -21.61 6.21
N LEU A 196 -4.24 -21.77 5.50
CA LEU A 196 -3.60 -23.07 5.31
C LEU A 196 -3.08 -23.64 6.63
N LEU A 197 -2.43 -22.83 7.46
CA LEU A 197 -1.95 -23.24 8.78
C LEU A 197 -3.10 -23.57 9.72
N LYS A 198 -4.20 -22.82 9.68
CA LYS A 198 -5.44 -23.13 10.44
C LYS A 198 -6.07 -24.45 10.00
N ALA A 199 -5.97 -24.78 8.69
CA ALA A 199 -6.40 -26.07 8.16
C ALA A 199 -5.44 -27.22 8.52
N GLY A 200 -4.35 -26.94 9.23
CA GLY A 200 -3.40 -27.93 9.76
C GLY A 200 -2.18 -28.21 8.90
N MET A 201 -2.02 -27.52 7.75
CA MET A 201 -0.92 -27.83 6.83
C MET A 201 -0.45 -26.59 6.05
N PHE A 202 0.87 -26.48 5.88
CA PHE A 202 1.49 -25.54 4.94
C PHE A 202 2.56 -26.26 4.09
N VAL A 203 2.59 -25.94 2.80
CA VAL A 203 3.54 -26.53 1.84
C VAL A 203 4.48 -25.46 1.31
N TYR A 204 5.79 -25.71 1.47
CA TYR A 204 6.84 -24.89 0.85
C TYR A 204 7.06 -25.35 -0.59
N PRO A 205 6.88 -24.47 -1.59
CA PRO A 205 7.14 -24.85 -2.98
C PRO A 205 8.63 -24.67 -3.31
N GLY A 206 9.39 -25.75 -3.27
CA GLY A 206 10.76 -25.83 -3.75
C GLY A 206 11.85 -25.35 -2.81
N ARG A 207 11.61 -24.37 -1.94
CA ARG A 207 12.62 -23.88 -0.96
C ARG A 207 11.94 -23.11 0.19
N ARG A 208 12.61 -23.06 1.33
CA ARG A 208 12.11 -22.41 2.56
C ARG A 208 12.80 -21.07 2.84
N ASP A 209 14.02 -20.92 2.34
CA ASP A 209 14.91 -19.78 2.60
C ASP A 209 14.62 -18.54 1.75
N THR A 210 13.56 -18.56 0.95
CA THR A 210 13.13 -17.42 0.13
C THR A 210 12.85 -16.21 1.00
N ILE A 211 13.59 -15.12 0.81
CA ILE A 211 13.37 -13.87 1.54
C ILE A 211 12.08 -13.20 1.06
N LYS A 212 11.24 -12.80 2.00
CA LYS A 212 9.96 -12.12 1.75
C LYS A 212 9.90 -10.83 2.53
N ALA A 213 10.23 -9.74 1.86
CA ALA A 213 10.02 -8.42 2.44
C ALA A 213 8.53 -8.24 2.76
N CYS A 214 8.23 -7.87 3.99
CA CYS A 214 6.87 -7.67 4.48
C CYS A 214 6.82 -6.54 5.52
N PHE A 215 5.62 -6.01 5.75
CA PHE A 215 5.40 -4.97 6.74
C PHE A 215 3.96 -5.03 7.25
N TYR A 216 3.77 -4.84 8.54
CA TYR A 216 2.42 -4.74 9.11
C TYR A 216 1.79 -3.39 8.74
N VAL A 217 0.49 -3.38 8.48
CA VAL A 217 -0.19 -2.19 7.97
C VAL A 217 -0.06 -0.97 8.89
N GLU A 218 -0.17 -1.17 10.21
CA GLU A 218 -0.03 -0.05 11.16
C GLU A 218 1.43 0.46 11.22
N ASP A 219 2.42 -0.44 11.14
CA ASP A 219 3.83 -0.06 11.09
C ASP A 219 4.17 0.69 9.78
N LEU A 220 3.51 0.35 8.65
CA LEU A 220 3.60 1.13 7.42
C LEU A 220 3.04 2.55 7.62
N LEU A 221 1.89 2.69 8.28
CA LEU A 221 1.29 3.98 8.54
C LEU A 221 2.15 4.81 9.51
N ASP A 222 2.76 4.19 10.53
CA ASP A 222 3.74 4.87 11.39
C ASP A 222 4.92 5.41 10.58
N ALA A 223 5.48 4.59 9.69
CA ALA A 223 6.57 5.00 8.80
C ALA A 223 6.16 6.14 7.85
N ILE A 224 4.95 6.13 7.29
CA ILE A 224 4.43 7.21 6.46
C ILE A 224 4.31 8.52 7.27
N MET A 225 3.73 8.46 8.49
CA MET A 225 3.60 9.65 9.32
C MET A 225 4.97 10.19 9.76
N PHE A 226 5.92 9.32 10.08
CA PHE A 226 7.31 9.70 10.36
C PHE A 226 7.96 10.36 9.14
N ALA A 227 7.82 9.80 7.95
CA ALA A 227 8.36 10.35 6.71
C ALA A 227 7.80 11.74 6.39
N ARG A 228 6.52 11.99 6.69
CA ARG A 228 5.88 13.30 6.54
C ARG A 228 6.46 14.37 7.47
N GLN A 229 7.06 13.99 8.58
CA GLN A 229 7.69 14.93 9.53
C GLN A 229 9.16 15.24 9.19
N ALA A 230 9.77 14.49 8.27
CA ALA A 230 11.14 14.76 7.85
C ALA A 230 11.26 16.15 7.19
N PRO A 231 12.40 16.86 7.31
CA PRO A 231 12.56 18.22 6.76
C PRO A 231 12.66 18.24 5.22
N ASP A 232 12.99 17.09 4.62
CA ASP A 232 13.22 16.98 3.18
C ASP A 232 11.92 17.16 2.39
N ARG A 233 11.93 17.97 1.33
CA ARG A 233 10.78 18.12 0.44
C ARG A 233 10.49 16.88 -0.41
N PHE A 234 11.47 16.01 -0.59
CA PHE A 234 11.34 14.71 -1.23
C PHE A 234 11.82 13.60 -0.30
N VAL A 235 10.93 12.69 0.04
CA VAL A 235 11.24 11.49 0.81
C VAL A 235 10.87 10.27 -0.01
N LEU A 236 11.81 9.35 -0.16
CA LEU A 236 11.59 8.02 -0.74
C LEU A 236 12.04 6.97 0.28
N PHE A 237 11.17 6.01 0.58
CA PHE A 237 11.54 4.90 1.46
C PHE A 237 10.87 3.59 1.09
N ASN A 238 11.55 2.49 1.42
CA ASN A 238 11.00 1.14 1.33
C ASN A 238 10.21 0.81 2.60
N GLY A 239 8.93 0.46 2.44
CA GLY A 239 8.07 0.05 3.54
C GLY A 239 8.20 -1.44 3.82
N CYS A 240 9.22 -1.85 4.59
CA CYS A 240 9.45 -3.23 4.99
C CYS A 240 10.20 -3.32 6.34
N TYR A 241 10.17 -4.50 6.96
CA TYR A 241 11.04 -4.77 8.11
C TYR A 241 12.50 -4.94 7.67
N PRO A 242 13.46 -4.55 8.52
CA PRO A 242 14.90 -4.69 8.25
C PRO A 242 15.41 -6.12 8.42
N ASP A 243 14.61 -7.03 8.99
CA ASP A 243 15.03 -8.40 9.36
C ASP A 243 15.24 -9.33 8.17
N ARG A 244 14.71 -8.98 6.98
CA ARG A 244 14.82 -9.84 5.78
C ARG A 244 14.29 -11.26 6.04
N TYR A 245 13.07 -11.36 6.55
CA TYR A 245 12.46 -12.63 6.93
C TYR A 245 12.39 -13.63 5.78
N THR A 246 12.82 -14.86 6.02
CA THR A 246 12.58 -15.97 5.11
C THR A 246 11.14 -16.45 5.20
N LEU A 247 10.66 -17.13 4.15
CA LEU A 247 9.33 -17.76 4.16
C LEU A 247 9.19 -18.71 5.36
N GLU A 248 10.24 -19.46 5.71
CA GLU A 248 10.26 -20.35 6.87
C GLU A 248 10.07 -19.57 8.17
N GLN A 249 10.81 -18.48 8.39
CA GLN A 249 10.69 -17.66 9.59
C GLN A 249 9.29 -17.07 9.75
N ILE A 250 8.66 -16.63 8.65
CA ILE A 250 7.28 -16.13 8.68
C ILE A 250 6.30 -17.24 9.05
N VAL A 251 6.42 -18.41 8.41
CA VAL A 251 5.55 -19.58 8.69
C VAL A 251 5.72 -20.06 10.13
N GLU A 252 6.95 -20.13 10.62
CA GLU A 252 7.24 -20.54 11.99
C GLU A 252 6.72 -19.54 13.03
N ALA A 253 6.77 -18.23 12.73
CA ALA A 253 6.16 -17.22 13.58
C ALA A 253 4.64 -17.42 13.73
N PHE A 254 3.95 -17.73 12.62
CA PHE A 254 2.53 -18.11 12.67
C PHE A 254 2.30 -19.42 13.42
N ARG A 255 3.08 -20.46 13.07
CA ARG A 255 2.88 -21.82 13.58
C ARG A 255 3.06 -21.87 15.08
N THR A 256 4.20 -21.37 15.58
CA THR A 256 4.53 -21.47 17.01
C THR A 256 3.56 -20.69 17.90
N ARG A 257 3.04 -19.58 17.43
CA ARG A 257 2.18 -18.70 18.27
C ARG A 257 0.69 -18.96 18.11
N HIS A 258 0.23 -19.31 16.91
CA HIS A 258 -1.21 -19.35 16.61
C HIS A 258 -1.69 -20.70 16.09
N PHE A 259 -0.82 -21.51 15.47
CA PHE A 259 -1.20 -22.79 14.86
C PHE A 259 -0.24 -23.93 15.21
N PRO A 260 -0.01 -24.26 16.52
CA PRO A 260 1.05 -25.20 16.93
C PRO A 260 0.85 -26.63 16.41
N LYS A 261 -0.37 -27.00 16.03
CA LYS A 261 -0.69 -28.32 15.47
C LYS A 261 -0.46 -28.41 13.96
N ALA A 262 -0.22 -27.27 13.28
CA ALA A 262 -0.01 -27.28 11.83
C ALA A 262 1.31 -27.97 11.47
N ARG A 263 1.26 -28.78 10.43
CA ARG A 263 2.44 -29.47 9.85
C ARG A 263 2.95 -28.70 8.64
N THR A 264 4.25 -28.73 8.44
CA THR A 264 4.88 -28.12 7.27
C THR A 264 5.60 -29.18 6.45
N PHE A 265 5.47 -29.09 5.12
CA PHE A 265 6.08 -30.00 4.18
C PHE A 265 6.80 -29.18 3.10
N GLU A 266 7.83 -29.78 2.50
CA GLU A 266 8.47 -29.21 1.33
C GLU A 266 8.21 -30.11 0.12
N ILE A 267 7.80 -29.52 -1.00
CA ILE A 267 7.57 -30.24 -2.25
C ILE A 267 8.57 -29.68 -3.28
N PRO A 268 9.35 -30.53 -3.97
CA PRO A 268 10.27 -30.10 -5.01
C PRO A 268 9.58 -29.21 -6.05
N LEU A 269 10.24 -28.13 -6.46
CA LEU A 269 9.66 -27.12 -7.37
C LEU A 269 9.13 -27.75 -8.67
N GLY A 270 9.85 -28.76 -9.21
CA GLY A 270 9.42 -29.47 -10.42
C GLY A 270 8.04 -30.13 -10.29
N VAL A 271 7.75 -30.72 -9.11
CA VAL A 271 6.44 -31.35 -8.81
C VAL A 271 5.35 -30.28 -8.70
N VAL A 272 5.65 -29.16 -8.03
CA VAL A 272 4.70 -28.04 -7.90
C VAL A 272 4.39 -27.43 -9.27
N MET A 273 5.41 -27.24 -10.11
CA MET A 273 5.23 -26.69 -11.47
C MET A 273 4.46 -27.64 -12.38
N ALA A 274 4.75 -28.95 -12.33
CA ALA A 274 3.98 -29.97 -13.07
C ALA A 274 2.51 -29.97 -12.64
N GLY A 275 2.23 -29.97 -11.33
CA GLY A 275 0.88 -29.84 -10.79
C GLY A 275 0.18 -28.56 -11.23
N ALA A 276 0.87 -27.42 -11.21
CA ALA A 276 0.31 -26.13 -11.66
C ALA A 276 -0.04 -26.13 -13.17
N GLN A 277 0.75 -26.83 -14.01
CA GLN A 277 0.45 -26.97 -15.43
C GLN A 277 -0.78 -27.86 -15.67
N VAL A 278 -0.90 -28.98 -14.96
CA VAL A 278 -2.07 -29.88 -15.05
C VAL A 278 -3.35 -29.17 -14.60
N LEU A 279 -3.27 -28.30 -13.56
CA LEU A 279 -4.41 -27.55 -13.04
C LEU A 279 -4.70 -26.24 -13.79
N ARG A 280 -3.88 -25.88 -14.78
CA ARG A 280 -4.04 -24.65 -15.56
C ARG A 280 -5.42 -24.49 -16.22
N PRO A 281 -6.04 -25.52 -16.81
CA PRO A 281 -7.40 -25.40 -17.36
C PRO A 281 -8.44 -25.02 -16.29
N MET A 282 -8.28 -25.52 -15.06
CA MET A 282 -9.16 -25.18 -13.94
C MET A 282 -8.97 -23.74 -13.45
N SER A 283 -7.82 -23.12 -13.74
CA SER A 283 -7.57 -21.70 -13.40
C SER A 283 -8.42 -20.75 -14.23
N LEU A 284 -8.83 -21.12 -15.43
CA LEU A 284 -9.78 -20.39 -16.25
C LEU A 284 -11.19 -20.34 -15.63
N MET A 285 -11.48 -21.29 -14.74
CA MET A 285 -12.73 -21.37 -13.96
C MET A 285 -12.57 -20.75 -12.57
N GLY A 286 -11.45 -20.04 -12.27
CA GLY A 286 -11.20 -19.39 -10.99
C GLY A 286 -10.71 -20.33 -9.86
N LEU A 287 -10.55 -21.62 -10.12
CA LEU A 287 -10.24 -22.66 -9.12
C LEU A 287 -8.79 -23.15 -9.15
N GLY A 288 -7.97 -22.69 -10.08
CA GLY A 288 -6.61 -23.21 -10.29
C GLY A 288 -5.48 -22.38 -9.66
N ILE A 289 -4.31 -23.02 -9.49
CA ILE A 289 -3.06 -22.38 -9.07
C ILE A 289 -2.34 -21.87 -10.33
N HIS A 290 -2.24 -20.53 -10.48
CA HIS A 290 -1.51 -19.94 -11.61
C HIS A 290 0.01 -20.11 -11.42
N PRO A 291 0.78 -20.63 -12.41
CA PRO A 291 2.23 -20.87 -12.28
C PRO A 291 3.02 -19.64 -11.82
N GLU A 292 2.66 -18.45 -12.28
CA GLU A 292 3.31 -17.21 -11.84
C GLU A 292 3.13 -16.91 -10.34
N ARG A 293 2.01 -17.32 -9.74
CA ARG A 293 1.82 -17.18 -8.28
C ARG A 293 2.74 -18.10 -7.51
N VAL A 294 2.99 -19.31 -8.02
CA VAL A 294 3.97 -20.24 -7.45
C VAL A 294 5.37 -19.65 -7.57
N MET A 295 5.75 -19.14 -8.73
CA MET A 295 7.06 -18.50 -8.93
C MET A 295 7.28 -17.29 -8.02
N LYS A 296 6.25 -16.55 -7.67
CA LYS A 296 6.34 -15.47 -6.67
C LYS A 296 6.67 -15.98 -5.26
N LEU A 297 6.34 -17.22 -4.91
CA LEU A 297 6.71 -17.80 -3.62
C LEU A 297 8.17 -18.26 -3.60
N VAL A 298 8.73 -18.66 -4.75
CA VAL A 298 10.08 -19.22 -4.87
C VAL A 298 11.16 -18.14 -5.06
N ARG A 299 10.82 -16.99 -5.67
CA ARG A 299 11.77 -15.90 -5.89
C ARG A 299 11.81 -14.98 -4.69
N SER A 300 13.02 -14.59 -4.27
CA SER A 300 13.19 -13.63 -3.19
C SER A 300 12.73 -12.24 -3.57
N THR A 301 12.32 -11.50 -2.55
CA THR A 301 12.09 -10.05 -2.57
C THR A 301 12.92 -9.47 -1.43
N ASP A 302 14.24 -9.44 -1.64
CA ASP A 302 15.20 -8.99 -0.63
C ASP A 302 15.33 -7.46 -0.70
N ILE A 303 14.63 -6.78 0.21
CA ILE A 303 14.54 -5.32 0.25
C ILE A 303 14.96 -4.82 1.62
N ALA A 304 15.86 -3.85 1.63
CA ALA A 304 16.28 -3.13 2.83
C ALA A 304 15.57 -1.77 2.93
N PRO A 305 15.08 -1.39 4.12
CA PRO A 305 14.48 -0.07 4.36
C PRO A 305 15.57 0.94 4.76
N GLY A 306 16.51 1.22 3.85
CA GLY A 306 17.71 2.01 4.14
C GLY A 306 17.41 3.41 4.68
N TRP A 307 16.39 4.09 4.15
CA TRP A 307 15.99 5.42 4.63
C TRP A 307 15.47 5.37 6.08
N LEU A 308 14.70 4.34 6.44
CA LEU A 308 14.20 4.17 7.81
C LEU A 308 15.32 3.76 8.78
N GLU A 309 16.23 2.88 8.35
CA GLU A 309 17.37 2.43 9.17
C GLU A 309 18.31 3.59 9.50
N THR A 310 18.67 4.43 8.54
CA THR A 310 19.56 5.59 8.76
C THR A 310 18.98 6.64 9.72
N ARG A 311 17.67 6.60 9.97
CA ARG A 311 16.95 7.50 10.87
C ARG A 311 16.48 6.83 12.16
N ASN A 312 16.92 5.60 12.42
CA ASN A 312 16.51 4.78 13.57
C ASN A 312 14.97 4.62 13.66
N ALA A 313 14.27 4.67 12.53
CA ALA A 313 12.81 4.57 12.43
C ALA A 313 12.36 3.14 12.08
N SER A 314 13.28 2.19 11.95
CA SER A 314 12.97 0.79 11.73
C SER A 314 13.40 -0.05 12.93
N THR A 315 12.58 -1.04 13.28
CA THR A 315 12.82 -1.91 14.45
C THR A 315 12.81 -3.36 14.01
N ARG A 316 13.80 -4.13 14.48
CA ARG A 316 13.92 -5.59 14.23
C ARG A 316 12.98 -6.40 15.13
N GLY A 317 12.77 -7.67 14.78
CA GLY A 317 12.02 -8.65 15.58
C GLY A 317 10.51 -8.41 15.65
N LYS A 318 9.94 -7.60 14.75
CA LYS A 318 8.53 -7.16 14.83
C LYS A 318 7.51 -8.16 14.31
N ILE A 319 7.87 -9.16 13.49
CA ILE A 319 6.89 -10.04 12.83
C ILE A 319 5.98 -10.76 13.83
N ALA A 320 6.54 -11.30 14.90
CA ALA A 320 5.77 -12.03 15.91
C ALA A 320 4.74 -11.14 16.61
N SER A 321 5.15 -9.96 17.09
CA SER A 321 4.24 -9.00 17.73
C SER A 321 3.19 -8.43 16.76
N ALA A 322 3.52 -8.27 15.48
CA ALA A 322 2.58 -7.86 14.45
C ALA A 322 1.49 -8.92 14.21
N LEU A 323 1.88 -10.20 14.19
CA LEU A 323 0.92 -11.30 14.08
C LEU A 323 0.02 -11.39 15.32
N ASP A 324 0.55 -11.15 16.53
CA ASP A 324 -0.26 -11.09 17.76
C ASP A 324 -1.28 -9.95 17.70
N ARG A 325 -0.87 -8.75 17.26
CA ARG A 325 -1.79 -7.61 17.06
C ARG A 325 -2.88 -7.94 16.06
N TRP A 326 -2.53 -8.60 14.96
CA TRP A 326 -3.51 -9.02 13.96
C TRP A 326 -4.45 -10.10 14.52
N ALA A 327 -3.94 -11.11 15.22
CA ALA A 327 -4.76 -12.13 15.87
C ALA A 327 -5.77 -11.50 16.85
N ALA A 328 -5.31 -10.56 17.69
CA ALA A 328 -6.16 -9.86 18.65
C ALA A 328 -7.28 -9.06 17.94
N SER A 329 -6.96 -8.31 16.89
CA SER A 329 -7.93 -7.48 16.16
C SER A 329 -8.93 -8.29 15.30
N SER A 330 -8.62 -9.54 14.97
CA SER A 330 -9.45 -10.42 14.15
C SER A 330 -10.02 -11.64 14.91
N ASN A 331 -9.92 -11.64 16.25
CA ASN A 331 -10.31 -12.78 17.10
C ASN A 331 -9.70 -14.12 16.60
N GLY A 332 -8.43 -14.11 16.20
CA GLY A 332 -7.71 -15.26 15.69
C GLY A 332 -8.14 -15.75 14.31
N SER A 333 -8.97 -15.01 13.58
CA SER A 333 -9.41 -15.40 12.22
C SER A 333 -8.38 -15.07 11.15
N PHE A 334 -7.54 -14.06 11.36
CA PHE A 334 -6.57 -13.53 10.39
C PHE A 334 -7.22 -13.09 9.05
N THR A 335 -8.37 -12.44 9.15
CA THR A 335 -9.12 -11.90 8.01
C THR A 335 -9.24 -10.39 8.04
#